data_6dcba71c161708aeaac777bdf74f192b
#
_entry.id   6dcba71c161708aeaac777bdf74f192b
#
_cell.length_a   1.000
_cell.length_b   1.000
_cell.length_c   1.000
_cell.angle_alpha   90.00
_cell.angle_beta   90.00
_cell.angle_gamma   90.00
#
_symmetry.space_group_name_H-M   'P 1'
#
loop_
_entity.id
_entity.type
_entity.pdbx_description
1 polymer ?
#
loop_
_entity_poly.entity_id
_entity_poly.type
_entity_poly.pdbx_seq_one_letter_code
_entity_poly.pdbx_strand_id
1 'polypeptide(L)'
;VVARDAAVFEQLKWWANCNGLTGAPFDSYLTLRGLRTLSVRLRQHQENAERIAARLEAHGAVRKVYYPGLASHAGHALAARQQQGFGAMLSFELDGDLQQVEAFVNGLEYFSLAESLGGVESLVAHPASMTHASMAAEARHAAGIADSLLRLSVGIEDGDDLLRDLDGALERAQAVLSKRRVSA
;
A
#
# COMPACT_ATOMS: atom_id res chain seq x y z
N VAL A 1 -23.26 -0.04 -2.54
CA VAL A 1 -23.79 0.07 -1.17
C VAL A 1 -24.55 -1.22 -0.83
N VAL A 2 -24.36 -1.75 0.38
CA VAL A 2 -25.09 -2.91 0.90
C VAL A 2 -25.88 -2.45 2.12
N ALA A 3 -27.18 -2.65 2.11
CA ALA A 3 -28.05 -2.32 3.24
C ALA A 3 -28.59 -3.62 3.86
N ARG A 4 -28.50 -3.75 5.19
CA ARG A 4 -29.04 -4.89 5.94
C ARG A 4 -30.56 -4.77 6.15
N ASP A 5 -31.03 -3.54 6.36
CA ASP A 5 -32.44 -3.22 6.60
C ASP A 5 -33.17 -3.01 5.27
N ALA A 6 -34.33 -3.66 5.10
CA ALA A 6 -35.10 -3.60 3.87
C ALA A 6 -35.68 -2.20 3.61
N ALA A 7 -36.09 -1.47 4.65
CA ALA A 7 -36.62 -0.11 4.49
C ALA A 7 -35.52 0.87 4.04
N VAL A 8 -34.33 0.74 4.60
CA VAL A 8 -33.13 1.51 4.16
C VAL A 8 -32.78 1.15 2.72
N PHE A 9 -32.82 -0.13 2.33
CA PHE A 9 -32.58 -0.54 0.95
C PHE A 9 -33.55 0.12 -0.03
N GLU A 10 -34.88 0.11 0.27
CA GLU A 10 -35.88 0.73 -0.62
C GLU A 10 -35.71 2.25 -0.70
N GLN A 11 -35.34 2.92 0.40
CA GLN A 11 -35.03 4.36 0.38
C GLN A 11 -33.81 4.67 -0.51
N LEU A 12 -32.72 3.89 -0.38
CA LEU A 12 -31.53 4.06 -1.20
C LEU A 12 -31.81 3.82 -2.67
N LYS A 13 -32.59 2.80 -2.99
CA LYS A 13 -33.05 2.49 -4.34
C LYS A 13 -33.89 3.63 -4.94
N TRP A 14 -34.80 4.18 -4.15
CA TRP A 14 -35.63 5.31 -4.57
C TRP A 14 -34.74 6.55 -4.85
N TRP A 15 -33.82 6.90 -3.96
CA TRP A 15 -32.90 8.01 -4.16
C TRP A 15 -31.96 7.79 -5.35
N ALA A 16 -31.47 6.59 -5.55
CA ALA A 16 -30.64 6.24 -6.71
C ALA A 16 -31.41 6.47 -8.02
N ASN A 17 -32.70 6.09 -8.06
CA ASN A 17 -33.56 6.36 -9.21
C ASN A 17 -33.81 7.85 -9.42
N CYS A 18 -34.17 8.61 -8.36
CA CYS A 18 -34.45 10.03 -8.46
C CYS A 18 -33.24 10.86 -8.91
N ASN A 19 -32.04 10.49 -8.48
CA ASN A 19 -30.79 11.19 -8.81
C ASN A 19 -30.09 10.64 -10.07
N GLY A 20 -30.65 9.64 -10.71
CA GLY A 20 -30.04 9.01 -11.89
C GLY A 20 -28.70 8.32 -11.60
N LEU A 21 -28.51 7.80 -10.36
CA LEU A 21 -27.28 7.11 -9.96
C LEU A 21 -27.24 5.67 -10.47
N THR A 22 -27.15 5.55 -11.80
CA THR A 22 -27.02 4.25 -12.48
C THR A 22 -25.64 4.16 -13.12
N GLY A 23 -25.03 2.96 -13.06
CA GLY A 23 -23.76 2.73 -13.76
C GLY A 23 -23.95 2.80 -15.29
N ALA A 24 -23.02 3.45 -15.98
CA ALA A 24 -22.99 3.40 -17.44
C ALA A 24 -22.75 1.96 -17.90
N PRO A 25 -23.31 1.53 -19.05
CA PRO A 25 -23.12 0.18 -19.56
C PRO A 25 -21.66 -0.19 -19.80
N PHE A 26 -20.85 0.76 -20.27
CA PHE A 26 -19.42 0.53 -20.51
C PHE A 26 -18.63 0.36 -19.21
N ASP A 27 -18.90 1.17 -18.20
CA ASP A 27 -18.28 1.04 -16.88
C ASP A 27 -18.65 -0.28 -16.20
N SER A 28 -19.93 -0.69 -16.35
CA SER A 28 -20.40 -1.96 -15.85
C SER A 28 -19.73 -3.15 -16.56
N TYR A 29 -19.52 -3.05 -17.87
CA TYR A 29 -18.77 -4.04 -18.65
C TYR A 29 -17.31 -4.13 -18.21
N LEU A 30 -16.61 -3.00 -18.02
CA LEU A 30 -15.22 -2.97 -17.57
C LEU A 30 -15.09 -3.55 -16.15
N THR A 31 -16.01 -3.21 -15.25
CA THR A 31 -16.06 -3.76 -13.90
C THR A 31 -16.24 -5.28 -13.94
N LEU A 32 -17.21 -5.77 -14.70
CA LEU A 32 -17.45 -7.20 -14.83
C LEU A 32 -16.25 -7.94 -15.45
N ARG A 33 -15.61 -7.33 -16.45
CA ARG A 33 -14.40 -7.86 -17.06
C ARG A 33 -13.26 -7.96 -16.05
N GLY A 34 -13.06 -6.92 -15.22
CA GLY A 34 -12.07 -6.89 -14.13
C GLY A 34 -12.33 -7.96 -13.08
N LEU A 35 -13.59 -8.16 -12.68
CA LEU A 35 -13.97 -9.17 -11.68
C LEU A 35 -13.64 -10.60 -12.13
N ARG A 36 -13.74 -10.91 -13.42
CA ARG A 36 -13.44 -12.26 -13.95
C ARG A 36 -12.00 -12.71 -13.76
N THR A 37 -11.06 -11.79 -13.63
CA THR A 37 -9.63 -12.07 -13.42
C THR A 37 -9.15 -11.69 -12.03
N LEU A 38 -10.04 -11.26 -11.13
CA LEU A 38 -9.68 -10.72 -9.81
C LEU A 38 -8.89 -11.75 -8.98
N SER A 39 -9.35 -12.99 -8.91
CA SER A 39 -8.69 -14.04 -8.10
C SER A 39 -7.29 -14.38 -8.60
N VAL A 40 -7.04 -14.32 -9.91
CA VAL A 40 -5.71 -14.55 -10.50
C VAL A 40 -4.78 -13.39 -10.16
N ARG A 41 -5.27 -12.16 -10.32
CA ARG A 41 -4.48 -10.96 -9.99
C ARG A 41 -4.15 -10.91 -8.51
N LEU A 42 -5.11 -11.15 -7.61
CA LEU A 42 -4.88 -11.13 -6.16
C LEU A 42 -3.82 -12.15 -5.71
N ARG A 43 -3.74 -13.31 -6.34
CA ARG A 43 -2.68 -14.28 -6.06
C ARG A 43 -1.30 -13.72 -6.41
N GLN A 44 -1.15 -13.14 -7.60
CA GLN A 44 0.11 -12.54 -8.02
C GLN A 44 0.50 -11.33 -7.17
N HIS A 45 -0.46 -10.44 -6.89
CA HIS A 45 -0.26 -9.32 -5.97
C HIS A 45 0.27 -9.77 -4.62
N GLN A 46 -0.36 -10.79 -4.03
CA GLN A 46 0.03 -11.30 -2.72
C GLN A 46 1.41 -11.96 -2.76
N GLU A 47 1.70 -12.79 -3.76
CA GLU A 47 3.00 -13.42 -3.92
C GLU A 47 4.12 -12.38 -3.97
N ASN A 48 3.94 -11.33 -4.76
CA ASN A 48 4.88 -10.21 -4.82
C ASN A 48 5.00 -9.50 -3.46
N ALA A 49 3.87 -9.21 -2.79
CA ALA A 49 3.86 -8.53 -1.51
C ALA A 49 4.54 -9.33 -0.39
N GLU A 50 4.36 -10.64 -0.35
CA GLU A 50 5.03 -11.54 0.61
C GLU A 50 6.54 -11.52 0.44
N ARG A 51 7.03 -11.59 -0.80
CA ARG A 51 8.46 -11.51 -1.12
C ARG A 51 9.04 -10.15 -0.72
N ILE A 52 8.34 -9.08 -1.04
CA ILE A 52 8.73 -7.70 -0.70
C ILE A 52 8.74 -7.50 0.82
N ALA A 53 7.70 -7.93 1.53
CA ALA A 53 7.63 -7.81 2.98
C ALA A 53 8.78 -8.51 3.68
N ALA A 54 9.11 -9.75 3.26
CA ALA A 54 10.26 -10.49 3.79
C ALA A 54 11.59 -9.81 3.48
N ARG A 55 11.75 -9.24 2.28
CA ARG A 55 12.95 -8.49 1.90
C ARG A 55 13.13 -7.23 2.73
N LEU A 56 12.05 -6.47 2.93
CA LEU A 56 12.07 -5.25 3.74
C LEU A 56 12.35 -5.55 5.22
N GLU A 57 11.73 -6.61 5.78
CA GLU A 57 11.95 -7.00 7.19
C GLU A 57 13.42 -7.37 7.47
N ALA A 58 14.10 -7.96 6.49
CA ALA A 58 15.51 -8.35 6.62
C ALA A 58 16.50 -7.20 6.32
N HIS A 59 16.04 -6.03 5.85
CA HIS A 59 16.95 -4.98 5.37
C HIS A 59 17.29 -3.97 6.46
N GLY A 60 18.59 -3.70 6.66
CA GLY A 60 19.10 -2.82 7.73
C GLY A 60 18.72 -1.34 7.63
N ALA A 61 18.20 -0.85 6.51
CA ALA A 61 17.66 0.50 6.35
C ALA A 61 16.16 0.59 6.71
N VAL A 62 15.52 -0.52 7.06
CA VAL A 62 14.11 -0.60 7.42
C VAL A 62 13.99 -0.84 8.92
N ARG A 63 13.28 0.05 9.60
CA ARG A 63 13.06 -0.03 11.04
C ARG A 63 11.92 -0.97 11.40
N LYS A 64 10.86 -0.98 10.60
CA LYS A 64 9.65 -1.78 10.85
C LYS A 64 8.86 -2.02 9.58
N VAL A 65 8.25 -3.19 9.48
CA VAL A 65 7.31 -3.54 8.41
C VAL A 65 5.94 -3.86 9.00
N TYR A 66 4.89 -3.38 8.35
CA TYR A 66 3.50 -3.61 8.70
C TYR A 66 2.85 -4.42 7.58
N TYR A 67 2.86 -5.72 7.72
CA TYR A 67 2.22 -6.65 6.79
C TYR A 67 1.64 -7.84 7.54
N PRO A 68 0.34 -8.15 7.42
CA PRO A 68 -0.29 -9.23 8.19
C PRO A 68 0.28 -10.62 7.91
N GLY A 69 0.97 -10.81 6.77
CA GLY A 69 1.65 -12.06 6.41
C GLY A 69 2.92 -12.34 7.21
N LEU A 70 3.53 -11.34 7.85
CA LEU A 70 4.70 -11.52 8.70
C LEU A 70 4.31 -12.01 10.09
N ALA A 71 5.02 -12.99 10.63
CA ALA A 71 4.80 -13.50 11.99
C ALA A 71 5.04 -12.44 13.07
N SER A 72 5.87 -11.43 12.79
CA SER A 72 6.13 -10.27 13.63
C SER A 72 4.94 -9.28 13.73
N HIS A 73 3.96 -9.37 12.82
CA HIS A 73 2.79 -8.49 12.83
C HIS A 73 1.80 -8.89 13.92
N ALA A 74 1.39 -7.92 14.76
CA ALA A 74 0.51 -8.17 15.90
C ALA A 74 -0.85 -8.82 15.52
N GLY A 75 -1.36 -8.55 14.32
CA GLY A 75 -2.60 -9.12 13.79
C GLY A 75 -2.44 -10.42 12.99
N HIS A 76 -1.22 -10.99 12.88
CA HIS A 76 -0.94 -12.14 12.02
C HIS A 76 -1.87 -13.34 12.30
N ALA A 77 -1.97 -13.77 13.54
CA ALA A 77 -2.80 -14.93 13.92
C ALA A 77 -4.29 -14.72 13.64
N LEU A 78 -4.78 -13.49 13.79
CA LEU A 78 -6.16 -13.13 13.47
C LEU A 78 -6.37 -13.15 11.96
N ALA A 79 -5.49 -12.53 11.18
CA ALA A 79 -5.55 -12.51 9.73
C ALA A 79 -5.50 -13.93 9.15
N ALA A 80 -4.57 -14.76 9.60
CA ALA A 80 -4.44 -16.16 9.18
C ALA A 80 -5.71 -17.00 9.45
N ARG A 81 -6.45 -16.68 10.51
CA ARG A 81 -7.71 -17.36 10.84
C ARG A 81 -8.89 -16.88 10.00
N GLN A 82 -8.92 -15.60 9.61
CA GLN A 82 -10.08 -14.98 8.97
C GLN A 82 -9.93 -14.85 7.45
N GLN A 83 -8.72 -14.88 6.91
CA GLN A 83 -8.42 -14.62 5.51
C GLN A 83 -7.76 -15.84 4.86
N GLN A 84 -7.97 -16.00 3.56
CA GLN A 84 -7.29 -17.03 2.76
C GLN A 84 -5.88 -16.58 2.30
N GLY A 85 -5.55 -15.30 2.51
CA GLY A 85 -4.29 -14.68 2.19
C GLY A 85 -4.18 -13.30 2.79
N PHE A 86 -3.03 -12.67 2.69
CA PHE A 86 -2.71 -11.43 3.43
C PHE A 86 -2.79 -10.17 2.57
N GLY A 87 -3.11 -10.32 1.27
CA GLY A 87 -3.27 -9.21 0.32
C GLY A 87 -1.96 -8.57 -0.11
N ALA A 88 -2.08 -7.40 -0.75
CA ALA A 88 -0.98 -6.72 -1.43
C ALA A 88 -0.65 -5.33 -0.88
N MET A 89 -1.24 -4.97 0.25
CA MET A 89 -0.99 -3.70 0.92
C MET A 89 -0.04 -3.92 2.09
N LEU A 90 1.05 -3.20 2.09
CA LEU A 90 1.99 -3.18 3.21
C LEU A 90 2.51 -1.76 3.46
N SER A 91 2.99 -1.52 4.66
CA SER A 91 3.69 -0.28 4.99
C SER A 91 4.99 -0.61 5.69
N PHE A 92 5.95 0.30 5.63
CA PHE A 92 7.21 0.16 6.33
C PHE A 92 7.78 1.52 6.71
N GLU A 93 8.62 1.56 7.73
CA GLU A 93 9.33 2.74 8.18
C GLU A 93 10.81 2.61 7.82
N LEU A 94 11.35 3.61 7.14
CA LEU A 94 12.80 3.72 6.96
C LEU A 94 13.49 4.13 8.28
N ASP A 95 14.72 3.66 8.47
CA ASP A 95 15.59 4.14 9.54
C ASP A 95 16.19 5.49 9.12
N GLY A 96 15.48 6.58 9.42
CA GLY A 96 15.86 7.92 9.02
C GLY A 96 14.72 8.92 9.08
N ASP A 97 14.87 9.98 8.32
CA ASP A 97 13.92 11.09 8.21
C ASP A 97 13.44 11.31 6.76
N LEU A 98 12.87 12.48 6.47
CA LEU A 98 12.36 12.84 5.15
C LEU A 98 13.43 12.77 4.04
N GLN A 99 14.70 13.01 4.33
CA GLN A 99 15.76 12.94 3.31
C GLN A 99 15.96 11.50 2.81
N GLN A 100 15.85 10.51 3.70
CA GLN A 100 15.87 9.10 3.32
C GLN A 100 14.64 8.72 2.51
N VAL A 101 13.46 9.24 2.87
CA VAL A 101 12.22 9.05 2.10
C VAL A 101 12.38 9.62 0.68
N GLU A 102 12.87 10.84 0.54
CA GLU A 102 13.13 11.46 -0.76
C GLU A 102 14.13 10.67 -1.59
N ALA A 103 15.24 10.21 -0.99
CA ALA A 103 16.23 9.38 -1.66
C ALA A 103 15.68 8.02 -2.08
N PHE A 104 14.76 7.46 -1.30
CA PHE A 104 14.07 6.21 -1.62
C PHE A 104 13.15 6.38 -2.83
N VAL A 105 12.25 7.37 -2.81
CA VAL A 105 11.24 7.53 -3.87
C VAL A 105 11.82 8.07 -5.17
N ASN A 106 12.91 8.84 -5.11
CA ASN A 106 13.57 9.38 -6.27
C ASN A 106 14.38 8.28 -6.99
N GLY A 107 13.98 7.95 -8.21
CA GLY A 107 14.64 6.96 -9.06
C GLY A 107 14.08 5.54 -8.91
N LEU A 108 12.84 5.39 -8.38
CA LEU A 108 12.04 4.21 -8.58
C LEU A 108 11.63 4.10 -10.05
N GLU A 109 11.68 2.89 -10.59
CA GLU A 109 11.39 2.61 -12.01
C GLU A 109 10.03 1.92 -12.18
N TYR A 110 9.69 1.00 -11.29
CA TYR A 110 8.43 0.24 -11.33
C TYR A 110 7.39 0.77 -10.37
N PHE A 111 7.81 1.25 -9.20
CA PHE A 111 6.87 1.87 -8.24
C PHE A 111 6.63 3.33 -8.58
N SER A 112 5.39 3.70 -8.85
CA SER A 112 4.97 5.09 -9.05
C SER A 112 4.56 5.74 -7.73
N LEU A 113 5.03 6.99 -7.49
CA LEU A 113 4.59 7.77 -6.32
C LEU A 113 3.17 8.29 -6.55
N ALA A 114 2.18 7.68 -5.87
CA ALA A 114 0.77 8.02 -6.02
C ALA A 114 -0.05 7.66 -4.79
N GLU A 115 -1.17 8.35 -4.59
CA GLU A 115 -2.10 8.10 -3.48
C GLU A 115 -3.04 6.92 -3.69
N SER A 116 -3.21 6.42 -4.91
CA SER A 116 -4.09 5.32 -5.27
C SER A 116 -3.63 3.97 -4.69
N LEU A 117 -4.42 2.93 -4.87
CA LEU A 117 -4.08 1.57 -4.45
C LEU A 117 -4.93 0.53 -5.21
N GLY A 118 -4.47 -0.72 -5.20
CA GLY A 118 -5.24 -1.88 -5.66
C GLY A 118 -5.33 -2.06 -7.18
N GLY A 119 -4.66 -1.22 -7.96
CA GLY A 119 -4.47 -1.40 -9.39
C GLY A 119 -3.47 -2.51 -9.70
N VAL A 120 -3.28 -2.80 -11.00
CA VAL A 120 -2.30 -3.80 -11.46
C VAL A 120 -0.87 -3.28 -11.36
N GLU A 121 -0.70 -1.99 -11.32
CA GLU A 121 0.56 -1.27 -11.15
C GLU A 121 1.00 -1.21 -9.69
N SER A 122 2.31 -1.21 -9.47
CA SER A 122 2.92 -1.00 -8.15
C SER A 122 3.00 0.49 -7.81
N LEU A 123 2.49 0.85 -6.64
CA LEU A 123 2.45 2.23 -6.16
C LEU A 123 3.12 2.36 -4.79
N VAL A 124 3.78 3.50 -4.59
CA VAL A 124 4.27 3.94 -3.29
C VAL A 124 3.60 5.25 -2.90
N ALA A 125 3.20 5.38 -1.65
CA ALA A 125 2.71 6.64 -1.10
C ALA A 125 3.49 6.99 0.17
N HIS A 126 3.72 8.29 0.38
CA HIS A 126 4.27 8.84 1.62
C HIS A 126 3.13 9.51 2.41
N PRO A 127 2.54 8.84 3.41
CA PRO A 127 1.35 9.34 4.09
C PRO A 127 1.53 10.73 4.68
N ALA A 128 2.69 11.02 5.24
CA ALA A 128 2.93 12.29 5.94
C ALA A 128 2.87 13.53 5.01
N SER A 129 3.30 13.42 3.75
CA SER A 129 3.26 14.53 2.78
C SER A 129 2.12 14.43 1.76
N MET A 130 1.37 13.32 1.73
CA MET A 130 0.31 13.04 0.76
C MET A 130 -1.04 12.85 1.45
N THR A 131 -1.45 11.63 1.71
CA THR A 131 -2.80 11.28 2.21
C THR A 131 -3.15 11.89 3.58
N HIS A 132 -2.17 12.24 4.41
CA HIS A 132 -2.35 12.82 5.75
C HIS A 132 -1.65 14.18 5.91
N ALA A 133 -1.33 14.86 4.80
CA ALA A 133 -0.65 16.16 4.80
C ALA A 133 -1.44 17.27 5.53
N SER A 134 -2.78 17.15 5.57
CA SER A 134 -3.64 18.09 6.29
C SER A 134 -3.68 17.89 7.81
N MET A 135 -3.14 16.76 8.33
CA MET A 135 -3.06 16.51 9.77
C MET A 135 -1.88 17.25 10.41
N ALA A 136 -2.09 17.82 11.60
CA ALA A 136 -0.99 18.31 12.42
C ALA A 136 0.00 17.18 12.75
N ALA A 137 1.30 17.49 12.82
CA ALA A 137 2.34 16.49 13.04
C ALA A 137 2.11 15.65 14.31
N GLU A 138 1.70 16.31 15.41
CA GLU A 138 1.43 15.65 16.70
C GLU A 138 0.26 14.64 16.57
N ALA A 139 -0.81 15.01 15.86
CA ALA A 139 -1.96 14.15 15.63
C ALA A 139 -1.59 12.96 14.72
N ARG A 140 -0.74 13.20 13.73
CA ARG A 140 -0.23 12.16 12.82
C ARG A 140 0.64 11.16 13.58
N HIS A 141 1.58 11.63 14.41
CA HIS A 141 2.42 10.76 15.24
C HIS A 141 1.60 9.98 16.27
N ALA A 142 0.60 10.62 16.91
CA ALA A 142 -0.32 9.94 17.83
C ALA A 142 -1.14 8.83 17.14
N ALA A 143 -1.42 8.98 15.84
CA ALA A 143 -2.06 7.96 15.01
C ALA A 143 -1.07 6.86 14.53
N GLY A 144 0.21 6.91 14.91
CA GLY A 144 1.23 5.94 14.51
C GLY A 144 1.77 6.16 13.08
N ILE A 145 1.56 7.34 12.50
CA ILE A 145 2.06 7.69 11.17
C ILE A 145 3.36 8.47 11.32
N ALA A 146 4.47 7.76 11.27
CA ALA A 146 5.81 8.33 11.32
C ALA A 146 6.16 9.13 10.05
N ASP A 147 7.08 10.09 10.16
CA ASP A 147 7.54 10.89 9.02
C ASP A 147 8.34 10.07 7.99
N SER A 148 8.85 8.90 8.38
CA SER A 148 9.55 7.96 7.50
C SER A 148 8.68 6.79 7.02
N LEU A 149 7.36 6.84 7.28
CA LEU A 149 6.44 5.78 6.87
C LEU A 149 6.14 5.84 5.37
N LEU A 150 6.29 4.71 4.70
CA LEU A 150 5.90 4.50 3.31
C LEU A 150 4.84 3.41 3.22
N ARG A 151 3.90 3.54 2.29
CA ARG A 151 2.89 2.53 1.99
C ARG A 151 3.07 2.03 0.57
N LEU A 152 3.12 0.72 0.38
CA LEU A 152 3.13 0.09 -0.93
C LEU A 152 1.76 -0.53 -1.24
N SER A 153 1.30 -0.31 -2.46
CA SER A 153 0.28 -1.10 -3.12
C SER A 153 1.00 -1.92 -4.19
N VAL A 154 1.22 -3.19 -3.90
CA VAL A 154 2.06 -4.04 -4.76
C VAL A 154 1.25 -4.54 -5.95
N GLY A 155 1.78 -4.35 -7.15
CA GLY A 155 1.18 -4.75 -8.42
C GLY A 155 1.47 -6.20 -8.82
N ILE A 156 1.25 -6.47 -10.11
CA ILE A 156 1.42 -7.81 -10.71
C ILE A 156 2.61 -7.89 -11.67
N GLU A 157 3.49 -6.91 -11.65
CA GLU A 157 4.75 -6.90 -12.40
C GLU A 157 5.61 -8.11 -11.98
N ASP A 158 6.67 -8.35 -12.71
CA ASP A 158 7.63 -9.40 -12.34
C ASP A 158 8.21 -9.12 -10.94
N GLY A 159 8.14 -10.12 -10.06
CA GLY A 159 8.53 -9.94 -8.66
C GLY A 159 10.03 -9.69 -8.48
N ASP A 160 10.88 -10.15 -9.40
CA ASP A 160 12.32 -9.89 -9.34
C ASP A 160 12.65 -8.47 -9.79
N ASP A 161 11.87 -7.92 -10.75
CA ASP A 161 11.98 -6.52 -11.15
C ASP A 161 11.58 -5.59 -9.99
N LEU A 162 10.47 -5.88 -9.32
CA LEU A 162 10.03 -5.12 -8.15
C LEU A 162 11.05 -5.16 -7.00
N LEU A 163 11.65 -6.32 -6.74
CA LEU A 163 12.68 -6.45 -5.70
C LEU A 163 13.95 -5.67 -6.05
N ARG A 164 14.39 -5.72 -7.31
CA ARG A 164 15.57 -4.93 -7.76
C ARG A 164 15.34 -3.43 -7.62
N ASP A 165 14.15 -2.95 -7.98
CA ASP A 165 13.78 -1.54 -7.85
C ASP A 165 13.82 -1.08 -6.39
N LEU A 166 13.23 -1.88 -5.49
CA LEU A 166 13.24 -1.61 -4.05
C LEU A 166 14.65 -1.70 -3.44
N ASP A 167 15.45 -2.66 -3.83
CA ASP A 167 16.84 -2.79 -3.35
C ASP A 167 17.66 -1.54 -3.72
N GLY A 168 17.58 -1.08 -4.97
CA GLY A 168 18.23 0.15 -5.40
C GLY A 168 17.72 1.39 -4.65
N ALA A 169 16.42 1.44 -4.33
CA ALA A 169 15.83 2.51 -3.53
C ALA A 169 16.33 2.50 -2.08
N LEU A 170 16.42 1.32 -1.46
CA LEU A 170 16.95 1.14 -0.11
C LEU A 170 18.44 1.49 -0.02
N GLU A 171 19.24 1.14 -1.03
CA GLU A 171 20.64 1.52 -1.11
C GLU A 171 20.82 3.05 -1.18
N ARG A 172 19.99 3.74 -1.99
CA ARG A 172 20.01 5.21 -2.05
C ARG A 172 19.68 5.84 -0.69
N ALA A 173 18.64 5.36 -0.03
CA ALA A 173 18.25 5.83 1.31
C ALA A 173 19.36 5.60 2.35
N GLN A 174 19.98 4.41 2.33
CA GLN A 174 21.07 4.06 3.24
C GLN A 174 22.34 4.89 3.00
N ALA A 175 22.65 5.24 1.75
CA ALA A 175 23.80 6.10 1.42
C ALA A 175 23.65 7.50 2.01
N VAL A 176 22.45 8.07 2.04
CA VAL A 176 22.16 9.36 2.71
C VAL A 176 22.39 9.26 4.21
N LEU A 177 21.92 8.20 4.86
CA LEU A 177 22.09 7.97 6.29
C LEU A 177 23.58 7.84 6.68
N SER A 178 24.34 7.11 5.87
CA SER A 178 25.77 6.88 6.12
C SER A 178 26.60 8.16 6.02
N LYS A 179 26.31 9.02 5.05
CA LYS A 179 27.00 10.33 4.90
C LYS A 179 26.80 11.23 6.12
N ARG A 180 25.61 11.24 6.72
CA ARG A 180 25.31 12.00 7.93
C ARG A 180 26.11 11.53 9.15
N ARG A 181 26.23 10.21 9.33
CA ARG A 181 26.99 9.63 10.46
C ARG A 181 28.50 9.94 10.40
N VAL A 182 29.03 10.23 9.21
CA VAL A 182 30.44 10.61 9.03
C VAL A 182 30.66 12.11 9.23
N SER A 183 29.60 12.93 9.07
CA SER A 183 29.66 14.40 9.16
C SER A 183 29.25 14.96 10.52
N ALA A 184 28.81 14.11 11.45
CA ALA A 184 28.43 14.45 12.83
C ALA A 184 29.46 13.98 13.85
#